data_ddb6e0ef0588fc50723cb97fd4576022
#
_entry.id   ddb6e0ef0588fc50723cb97fd4576022
#
_cell.length_a   1.000
_cell.length_b   1.000
_cell.length_c   1.000
_cell.angle_alpha   90.00
_cell.angle_beta   90.00
_cell.angle_gamma   90.00
#
_symmetry.space_group_name_H-M   'P 1'
#
loop_
_entity.id
_entity.type
_entity.pdbx_description
1 polymer ?
#
loop_
_entity_poly.entity_id
_entity_poly.type
_entity_poly.pdbx_seq_one_letter_code
_entity_poly.pdbx_strand_id
1 'polypeptide(L)'
;GKAYQAGDNSTTRFKTIDGKRYAFDEDGKMLYGWVNEDATRATDDSDWENATYYLGNWDDGAMKTGWQKIYVYDEDEDDDMEYWFNFKSNGKKRYLNDADETVMEKKINGKKYGFDDRGVMVYEWTEVASSASSSSTKGWKYYSSPEDGARKTKGWFKVVAPNEDNTFKDYGDDSFAKTHADDESEKWYYADGDGELASAEIKKIKGKYYGFWPEDGKKAGAMLTGLCALRVQGDEILKVIADDMDADDLDDCMDRVNDFEGFGETEGDVVETLFYFGNDADTDGAMKTGSVTINLDGDSYNFQFSKAGGAEGKGRGVTGIDDNKYIYKNGLKMKADSDEKYIVVYATGDTGANDAYVEDLDSSDLRKLAVDAGQNKDGDTVKAVLSDKANSKWDSNFYLVNTSGAIVKNKTAAKDGDDWYFYVDDKDIVMYTNNKTLKDDADEGYVMD
;
A
#
# COMPACT_ATOMS: atom_id res chain seq x y z
N GLY A 1 54.55 42.36 19.40
CA GLY A 1 53.63 41.43 20.04
C GLY A 1 54.19 40.02 19.92
N LYS A 2 53.84 39.11 20.82
CA LYS A 2 54.19 37.68 20.67
C LYS A 2 53.28 37.05 19.61
N ALA A 3 53.88 36.25 18.73
CA ALA A 3 53.14 35.39 17.81
C ALA A 3 52.32 34.37 18.62
N TYR A 4 51.14 34.06 18.16
CA TYR A 4 50.35 32.94 18.70
C TYR A 4 50.95 31.63 18.10
N GLN A 5 51.23 30.69 18.94
CA GLN A 5 51.75 29.38 18.57
C GLN A 5 51.00 28.29 19.30
N ALA A 6 50.97 27.09 18.73
CA ALA A 6 50.55 25.90 19.42
C ALA A 6 51.46 25.62 20.62
N GLY A 7 50.90 25.35 21.80
CA GLY A 7 51.65 24.97 22.99
C GLY A 7 51.80 23.47 23.13
N ASP A 8 52.86 22.98 23.74
CA ASP A 8 53.29 21.58 23.83
C ASP A 8 52.30 20.61 24.51
N ASN A 9 51.18 21.08 25.08
CA ASN A 9 50.26 20.21 25.85
C ASN A 9 48.76 20.65 25.80
N SER A 10 48.30 21.29 24.75
CA SER A 10 46.89 21.70 24.73
C SER A 10 46.04 21.05 23.63
N THR A 11 45.00 20.41 24.04
CA THR A 11 43.95 19.86 23.15
C THR A 11 43.11 20.97 22.46
N THR A 12 43.33 22.25 22.74
CA THR A 12 42.63 23.36 22.09
C THR A 12 43.55 24.58 21.92
N ARG A 13 44.04 24.71 20.73
CA ARG A 13 44.97 25.78 20.34
C ARG A 13 44.28 26.94 19.66
N PHE A 14 42.98 27.13 19.96
CA PHE A 14 42.20 28.20 19.37
C PHE A 14 42.37 29.54 20.09
N LYS A 15 42.53 30.59 19.32
CA LYS A 15 42.57 31.98 19.79
C LYS A 15 41.41 32.75 19.19
N THR A 16 40.79 33.59 20.01
CA THR A 16 39.78 34.56 19.55
C THR A 16 40.49 35.86 19.17
N ILE A 17 40.31 36.27 17.93
CA ILE A 17 40.86 37.52 17.38
C ILE A 17 39.68 38.20 16.69
N ASP A 18 39.34 39.43 17.09
CA ASP A 18 38.23 40.22 16.57
C ASP A 18 36.89 39.45 16.48
N GLY A 19 36.64 38.66 17.52
CA GLY A 19 35.40 37.86 17.64
C GLY A 19 35.37 36.55 16.84
N LYS A 20 36.38 36.27 16.03
CA LYS A 20 36.53 35.02 15.30
C LYS A 20 37.56 34.11 15.96
N ARG A 21 37.43 32.80 15.83
CA ARG A 21 38.35 31.81 16.38
C ARG A 21 39.28 31.29 15.29
N TYR A 22 40.57 31.24 15.60
CA TYR A 22 41.64 30.79 14.72
C TYR A 22 42.52 29.77 15.43
N ALA A 23 43.18 28.90 14.68
CA ALA A 23 44.17 28.01 15.19
C ALA A 23 45.54 28.28 14.50
N PHE A 24 46.62 27.97 15.20
CA PHE A 24 47.97 28.18 14.71
C PHE A 24 48.79 26.91 14.98
N ASP A 25 49.70 26.57 14.07
CA ASP A 25 50.66 25.52 14.26
C ASP A 25 51.82 25.92 15.26
N GLU A 26 52.79 25.02 15.43
CA GLU A 26 53.91 25.22 16.32
C GLU A 26 54.84 26.34 15.84
N ASP A 27 54.90 26.62 14.57
CA ASP A 27 55.60 27.70 13.93
C ASP A 27 54.89 29.05 13.99
N GLY A 28 53.63 29.06 14.49
CA GLY A 28 52.78 30.24 14.54
C GLY A 28 52.08 30.59 13.22
N LYS A 29 52.04 29.65 12.26
CA LYS A 29 51.28 29.83 11.02
C LYS A 29 49.81 29.53 11.26
N MET A 30 48.94 30.33 10.69
CA MET A 30 47.49 30.13 10.76
C MET A 30 47.07 28.86 10.02
N LEU A 31 46.31 28.02 10.71
CA LEU A 31 45.70 26.85 10.10
C LEU A 31 44.44 27.21 9.28
N TYR A 32 44.17 26.47 8.26
CA TYR A 32 42.98 26.57 7.40
C TYR A 32 42.55 25.20 6.85
N GLY A 33 41.36 25.13 6.26
CA GLY A 33 40.82 23.89 5.78
C GLY A 33 40.35 22.98 6.90
N TRP A 34 40.43 21.70 6.69
CA TRP A 34 40.07 20.69 7.67
C TRP A 34 41.17 20.56 8.74
N VAL A 35 40.75 20.45 9.99
CA VAL A 35 41.66 20.43 11.15
C VAL A 35 41.18 19.41 12.18
N ASN A 36 42.09 18.60 12.66
CA ASN A 36 41.88 17.56 13.66
C ASN A 36 41.66 18.14 15.08
N GLU A 37 41.23 17.27 16.03
CA GLU A 37 40.95 17.70 17.41
C GLU A 37 42.22 18.23 18.11
N ASP A 38 43.37 17.71 17.79
CA ASP A 38 44.68 18.13 18.30
C ASP A 38 45.21 19.43 17.65
N ALA A 39 44.43 20.03 16.75
CA ALA A 39 44.80 21.21 15.97
C ALA A 39 45.94 20.95 14.95
N THR A 40 46.07 19.77 14.45
CA THR A 40 46.87 19.46 13.25
C THR A 40 46.01 19.61 12.00
N ARG A 41 46.60 20.09 10.91
CA ARG A 41 45.87 20.21 9.64
C ARG A 41 45.73 18.82 8.99
N ALA A 42 44.52 18.50 8.54
CA ALA A 42 44.24 17.39 7.69
C ALA A 42 44.65 17.75 6.25
N THR A 43 45.53 16.99 5.65
CA THR A 43 46.20 17.34 4.37
C THR A 43 46.01 16.33 3.27
N ASP A 44 45.70 15.07 3.61
CA ASP A 44 45.42 14.03 2.63
C ASP A 44 43.96 14.13 2.16
N ASP A 45 43.69 13.60 0.98
CA ASP A 45 42.42 13.79 0.28
C ASP A 45 41.22 13.24 1.08
N SER A 46 41.36 12.16 1.85
CA SER A 46 40.34 11.57 2.71
C SER A 46 40.40 12.01 4.19
N ASP A 47 41.40 12.77 4.60
CA ASP A 47 41.58 13.21 6.01
C ASP A 47 40.38 14.01 6.55
N TRP A 48 39.58 14.67 5.68
CA TRP A 48 38.41 15.42 6.04
C TRP A 48 37.32 14.58 6.76
N GLU A 49 37.26 13.31 6.46
CA GLU A 49 36.30 12.38 7.06
C GLU A 49 36.47 12.32 8.57
N ASN A 50 37.70 12.28 9.05
CA ASN A 50 38.01 12.20 10.48
C ASN A 50 38.25 13.57 11.12
N ALA A 51 38.33 14.63 10.34
CA ALA A 51 38.60 15.97 10.84
C ALA A 51 37.47 16.51 11.73
N THR A 52 37.86 17.26 12.76
CA THR A 52 36.92 17.78 13.76
C THR A 52 36.39 19.16 13.44
N TYR A 53 37.22 20.01 12.83
CA TYR A 53 36.93 21.44 12.58
C TYR A 53 37.15 21.79 11.11
N TYR A 54 36.46 22.82 10.63
CA TYR A 54 36.74 23.46 9.35
C TYR A 54 37.02 24.94 9.56
N LEU A 55 38.18 25.41 9.12
CA LEU A 55 38.69 26.77 9.34
C LEU A 55 38.68 27.62 8.07
N GLY A 56 37.72 27.37 7.17
CA GLY A 56 37.65 28.10 5.90
C GLY A 56 38.85 27.84 4.99
N ASN A 57 39.06 28.74 4.04
CA ASN A 57 40.14 28.63 3.08
C ASN A 57 41.43 29.33 3.62
N TRP A 58 42.50 29.28 2.83
CA TRP A 58 43.83 29.73 3.22
C TRP A 58 43.93 31.23 3.57
N ASP A 59 43.02 32.08 3.08
CA ASP A 59 42.98 33.51 3.31
C ASP A 59 42.00 33.95 4.44
N ASP A 60 41.12 33.05 4.89
CA ASP A 60 40.17 33.32 5.99
C ASP A 60 40.63 32.68 7.31
N GLY A 61 40.95 31.41 7.36
CA GLY A 61 41.41 30.67 8.55
C GLY A 61 40.45 30.70 9.74
N ALA A 62 39.30 31.34 9.63
CA ALA A 62 38.35 31.46 10.72
C ALA A 62 37.49 30.19 10.87
N MET A 63 37.41 29.70 12.13
CA MET A 63 36.59 28.54 12.47
C MET A 63 35.13 28.69 12.01
N LYS A 64 34.62 27.74 11.27
CA LYS A 64 33.25 27.70 10.81
C LYS A 64 32.32 27.08 11.85
N THR A 65 31.09 27.56 11.89
CA THR A 65 30.00 27.05 12.72
C THR A 65 28.72 27.05 11.93
N GLY A 66 27.72 26.27 12.35
CA GLY A 66 26.47 26.12 11.61
C GLY A 66 26.62 25.31 10.33
N TRP A 67 25.78 25.58 9.36
CA TRP A 67 25.79 24.89 8.07
C TRP A 67 26.91 25.42 7.17
N GLN A 68 27.64 24.51 6.55
CA GLN A 68 28.69 24.79 5.57
C GLN A 68 28.58 23.79 4.43
N LYS A 69 28.60 24.27 3.19
CA LYS A 69 28.72 23.44 1.98
C LYS A 69 30.18 23.47 1.55
N ILE A 70 30.81 22.32 1.47
CA ILE A 70 32.27 22.21 1.34
C ILE A 70 32.59 21.19 0.27
N TYR A 71 33.52 21.55 -0.64
CA TYR A 71 34.10 20.62 -1.60
C TYR A 71 35.12 19.72 -0.90
N VAL A 72 34.98 18.42 -1.17
CA VAL A 72 35.88 17.37 -0.69
C VAL A 72 36.06 16.35 -1.81
N TYR A 73 37.23 15.73 -1.87
CA TYR A 73 37.40 14.53 -2.68
C TYR A 73 36.79 13.36 -1.92
N ASP A 74 35.88 12.62 -2.53
CA ASP A 74 35.26 11.42 -1.97
C ASP A 74 35.90 10.19 -2.64
N GLU A 75 36.60 9.37 -1.86
CA GLU A 75 37.25 8.17 -2.36
C GLU A 75 36.27 7.10 -2.81
N ASP A 76 35.05 7.04 -2.23
CA ASP A 76 34.01 6.09 -2.59
C ASP A 76 33.41 6.43 -3.97
N GLU A 77 33.28 7.72 -4.28
CA GLU A 77 32.76 8.22 -5.56
C GLU A 77 33.86 8.43 -6.60
N ASP A 78 35.17 8.40 -6.21
CA ASP A 78 36.32 8.73 -7.03
C ASP A 78 36.20 10.09 -7.73
N ASP A 79 35.60 11.11 -7.04
CA ASP A 79 35.37 12.43 -7.60
C ASP A 79 35.31 13.54 -6.51
N ASP A 80 35.40 14.80 -6.96
CA ASP A 80 35.23 15.97 -6.14
C ASP A 80 33.74 16.21 -5.87
N MET A 81 33.30 15.99 -4.64
CA MET A 81 31.92 16.14 -4.20
C MET A 81 31.70 17.40 -3.39
N GLU A 82 30.50 17.97 -3.43
CA GLU A 82 30.12 19.12 -2.65
C GLU A 82 29.04 18.74 -1.63
N TYR A 83 29.44 18.56 -0.35
CA TYR A 83 28.56 18.09 0.71
C TYR A 83 28.22 19.17 1.72
N TRP A 84 27.04 19.05 2.36
CA TRP A 84 26.64 19.84 3.49
C TRP A 84 27.12 19.20 4.80
N PHE A 85 27.74 20.03 5.64
CA PHE A 85 28.16 19.73 7.01
C PHE A 85 27.52 20.69 7.99
N ASN A 86 27.36 20.25 9.25
CA ASN A 86 26.91 21.12 10.32
C ASN A 86 27.89 21.11 11.50
N PHE A 87 28.39 22.28 11.85
CA PHE A 87 29.31 22.47 12.96
C PHE A 87 28.59 23.04 14.16
N LYS A 88 28.87 22.50 15.35
CA LYS A 88 28.36 23.00 16.62
C LYS A 88 28.89 24.44 16.88
N SER A 89 28.32 25.14 17.86
CA SER A 89 28.79 26.48 18.26
C SER A 89 30.25 26.52 18.73
N ASN A 90 30.78 25.39 19.18
CA ASN A 90 32.19 25.24 19.51
C ASN A 90 33.09 24.90 18.31
N GLY A 91 32.52 24.79 17.10
CA GLY A 91 33.21 24.47 15.86
C GLY A 91 33.37 22.99 15.55
N LYS A 92 32.99 22.09 16.47
CA LYS A 92 33.11 20.64 16.22
C LYS A 92 32.09 20.19 15.21
N LYS A 93 32.52 19.43 14.21
CA LYS A 93 31.68 18.75 13.22
C LYS A 93 30.65 17.83 13.91
N ARG A 94 29.45 17.76 13.38
CA ARG A 94 28.46 16.74 13.75
C ARG A 94 28.71 15.52 12.86
N TYR A 95 28.75 14.36 13.47
CA TYR A 95 28.94 13.09 12.79
C TYR A 95 28.38 11.97 13.64
N LEU A 96 28.13 10.82 13.04
CA LEU A 96 27.77 9.60 13.73
C LEU A 96 29.00 9.05 14.46
N ASN A 97 28.84 8.78 15.76
CA ASN A 97 29.88 8.20 16.61
C ASN A 97 29.31 7.01 17.39
N ASP A 98 28.49 6.21 16.74
CA ASP A 98 27.90 5.01 17.30
C ASP A 98 27.97 3.90 16.23
N ALA A 99 28.66 2.80 16.53
CA ALA A 99 28.87 1.72 15.60
C ALA A 99 27.61 0.85 15.37
N ASP A 100 26.58 1.03 16.24
CA ASP A 100 25.33 0.30 16.13
C ASP A 100 24.28 1.07 15.33
N GLU A 101 24.54 2.32 14.97
CA GLU A 101 23.66 3.17 14.16
C GLU A 101 24.27 3.45 12.78
N THR A 102 23.45 3.81 11.81
CA THR A 102 23.86 4.20 10.45
C THR A 102 23.78 5.71 10.23
N VAL A 103 22.95 6.41 11.00
CA VAL A 103 22.73 7.86 10.88
C VAL A 103 22.55 8.50 12.26
N MET A 104 23.31 9.57 12.52
CA MET A 104 23.09 10.41 13.70
C MET A 104 22.04 11.49 13.40
N GLU A 105 20.84 11.37 13.97
CA GLU A 105 19.80 12.37 13.79
C GLU A 105 19.94 13.57 14.76
N LYS A 106 19.73 14.77 14.23
CA LYS A 106 19.73 16.00 15.02
C LYS A 106 18.65 16.98 14.63
N LYS A 107 17.94 17.52 15.62
CA LYS A 107 17.01 18.64 15.41
C LYS A 107 17.79 19.95 15.35
N ILE A 108 17.69 20.67 14.22
CA ILE A 108 18.32 21.96 13.98
C ILE A 108 17.24 22.90 13.45
N ASN A 109 17.03 24.03 14.12
CA ASN A 109 16.02 25.04 13.75
C ASN A 109 14.62 24.45 13.48
N GLY A 110 14.22 23.45 14.28
CA GLY A 110 12.89 22.85 14.20
C GLY A 110 12.76 21.65 13.24
N LYS A 111 13.66 21.49 12.29
CA LYS A 111 13.72 20.35 11.36
C LYS A 111 14.70 19.29 11.87
N LYS A 112 14.48 18.02 11.52
CA LYS A 112 15.42 16.92 11.78
C LYS A 112 16.29 16.69 10.56
N TYR A 113 17.58 16.46 10.80
CA TYR A 113 18.60 16.16 9.82
C TYR A 113 19.39 14.94 10.26
N GLY A 114 19.92 14.20 9.33
CA GLY A 114 20.81 13.07 9.57
C GLY A 114 22.24 13.39 9.14
N PHE A 115 23.21 12.77 9.80
CA PHE A 115 24.63 12.85 9.44
C PHE A 115 25.24 11.46 9.50
N ASP A 116 26.05 11.12 8.52
CA ASP A 116 26.82 9.88 8.49
C ASP A 116 28.05 9.92 9.42
N ASP A 117 28.85 8.90 9.43
CA ASP A 117 30.08 8.78 10.21
C ASP A 117 31.17 9.77 9.78
N ARG A 118 31.18 10.19 8.51
CA ARG A 118 32.06 11.22 7.97
C ARG A 118 31.57 12.65 8.31
N GLY A 119 30.31 12.77 8.76
CA GLY A 119 29.63 14.04 9.08
C GLY A 119 28.93 14.68 7.89
N VAL A 120 28.79 13.97 6.79
CA VAL A 120 28.00 14.40 5.63
C VAL A 120 26.52 14.39 6.00
N MET A 121 25.80 15.44 5.63
CA MET A 121 24.35 15.49 5.77
C MET A 121 23.72 14.50 4.80
N VAL A 122 22.95 13.54 5.33
CA VAL A 122 22.23 12.57 4.51
C VAL A 122 21.04 13.23 3.79
N TYR A 123 20.65 12.69 2.65
CA TYR A 123 19.57 13.20 1.80
C TYR A 123 18.83 12.07 1.12
N GLU A 124 17.66 12.37 0.55
CA GLU A 124 16.80 11.43 -0.18
C GLU A 124 16.54 10.14 0.58
N TRP A 125 16.47 9.00 -0.09
CA TRP A 125 16.32 7.71 0.57
C TRP A 125 17.61 7.33 1.29
N THR A 126 17.50 7.15 2.59
CA THR A 126 18.65 6.83 3.44
C THR A 126 18.35 5.63 4.31
N GLU A 127 19.24 4.66 4.28
CA GLU A 127 19.22 3.52 5.17
C GLU A 127 19.57 3.96 6.61
N VAL A 128 18.67 3.69 7.56
CA VAL A 128 18.79 4.15 8.96
C VAL A 128 18.80 3.00 9.97
N ALA A 129 18.79 1.76 9.49
CA ALA A 129 18.88 0.56 10.32
C ALA A 129 20.11 -0.26 9.98
N SER A 130 20.54 -1.09 10.92
CA SER A 130 21.59 -2.08 10.64
C SER A 130 21.13 -3.03 9.53
N SER A 131 22.07 -3.63 8.82
CA SER A 131 21.85 -4.53 7.67
C SER A 131 20.78 -5.62 7.89
N ALA A 132 20.51 -6.02 9.14
CA ALA A 132 19.51 -7.02 9.47
C ALA A 132 18.04 -6.55 9.29
N SER A 133 17.79 -5.25 9.23
CA SER A 133 16.44 -4.66 9.06
C SER A 133 16.31 -3.75 7.85
N SER A 134 17.38 -3.56 7.09
CA SER A 134 17.40 -2.70 5.91
C SER A 134 16.60 -3.22 4.72
N SER A 135 16.21 -4.50 4.73
CA SER A 135 15.37 -5.11 3.69
C SER A 135 13.90 -4.69 3.75
N SER A 136 13.47 -3.95 4.77
CA SER A 136 12.10 -3.46 4.90
C SER A 136 12.04 -1.94 4.96
N THR A 137 10.85 -1.38 4.75
CA THR A 137 10.59 0.07 4.89
C THR A 137 11.03 0.64 6.24
N LYS A 138 11.05 -0.16 7.30
CA LYS A 138 11.52 0.24 8.65
C LYS A 138 13.01 0.56 8.71
N GLY A 139 13.79 0.02 7.79
CA GLY A 139 15.21 0.33 7.64
C GLY A 139 15.49 1.64 6.91
N TRP A 140 14.48 2.33 6.40
CA TRP A 140 14.65 3.46 5.51
C TRP A 140 13.82 4.67 5.95
N LYS A 141 14.39 5.87 5.76
CA LYS A 141 13.70 7.16 5.88
C LYS A 141 13.99 8.03 4.68
N TYR A 142 13.09 8.96 4.40
CA TYR A 142 13.30 9.94 3.34
C TYR A 142 13.69 11.29 3.93
N TYR A 143 14.86 11.74 3.55
CA TYR A 143 15.36 13.09 3.78
C TYR A 143 15.18 13.87 2.48
N SER A 144 14.91 15.15 2.57
CA SER A 144 14.69 15.97 1.36
C SER A 144 15.91 15.95 0.44
N SER A 145 15.86 16.73 -0.66
CA SER A 145 16.94 16.81 -1.63
C SER A 145 18.33 17.08 -0.99
N PRO A 146 19.43 16.83 -1.72
CA PRO A 146 20.78 17.12 -1.25
C PRO A 146 20.99 18.56 -0.74
N GLU A 147 20.18 19.52 -1.21
CA GLU A 147 20.24 20.92 -0.77
C GLU A 147 19.43 21.21 0.50
N ASP A 148 18.38 20.47 0.82
CA ASP A 148 17.57 20.67 2.02
C ASP A 148 17.90 19.67 3.13
N GLY A 149 18.00 18.38 2.84
CA GLY A 149 18.33 17.30 3.77
C GLY A 149 17.38 17.13 4.96
N ALA A 150 16.27 17.85 4.99
CA ALA A 150 15.33 17.76 6.10
C ALA A 150 14.52 16.45 6.01
N ARG A 151 14.52 15.67 7.10
CA ARG A 151 13.76 14.43 7.18
C ARG A 151 12.25 14.67 7.04
N LYS A 152 11.58 13.90 6.19
CA LYS A 152 10.13 13.92 6.10
C LYS A 152 9.51 13.38 7.37
N THR A 153 8.55 14.11 7.92
CA THR A 153 7.84 13.75 9.16
C THR A 153 6.42 14.27 9.12
N LYS A 154 5.48 13.49 9.67
CA LYS A 154 4.06 13.86 9.82
C LYS A 154 3.41 14.36 8.54
N GLY A 155 3.64 13.69 7.43
CA GLY A 155 3.06 14.15 6.19
C GLY A 155 3.27 13.26 4.99
N TRP A 156 2.54 13.63 3.97
CA TRP A 156 2.61 13.05 2.65
C TRP A 156 3.80 13.61 1.87
N PHE A 157 4.39 12.76 1.05
CA PHE A 157 5.35 13.15 0.03
C PHE A 157 5.28 12.21 -1.16
N LYS A 158 5.59 12.72 -2.35
CA LYS A 158 5.56 11.98 -3.60
C LYS A 158 6.96 12.00 -4.18
N VAL A 159 7.55 10.84 -4.33
CA VAL A 159 8.92 10.64 -4.82
C VAL A 159 9.02 9.32 -5.55
N VAL A 160 10.05 9.17 -6.36
CA VAL A 160 10.44 7.89 -6.94
C VAL A 160 10.81 6.92 -5.82
N ALA A 161 10.41 5.66 -5.95
CA ALA A 161 10.81 4.60 -5.03
C ALA A 161 12.35 4.50 -4.95
N PRO A 162 12.93 3.98 -3.87
CA PRO A 162 14.38 3.91 -3.73
C PRO A 162 15.03 3.15 -4.91
N ASN A 163 15.97 3.79 -5.57
CA ASN A 163 16.79 3.24 -6.63
C ASN A 163 18.22 3.80 -6.53
N GLU A 164 19.11 3.41 -7.41
CA GLU A 164 20.52 3.84 -7.37
C GLU A 164 20.71 5.35 -7.50
N ASP A 165 19.82 6.06 -8.20
CA ASP A 165 19.95 7.50 -8.46
C ASP A 165 19.44 8.38 -7.32
N ASN A 166 18.62 7.85 -6.39
CA ASN A 166 17.94 8.61 -5.36
C ASN A 166 18.16 8.09 -3.93
N THR A 167 19.22 7.35 -3.72
CA THR A 167 19.67 6.90 -2.40
C THR A 167 20.96 7.62 -2.00
N PHE A 168 21.10 7.92 -0.69
CA PHE A 168 22.25 8.65 -0.16
C PHE A 168 23.58 7.92 -0.34
N LYS A 169 23.56 6.60 -0.26
CA LYS A 169 24.71 5.70 -0.49
C LYS A 169 24.21 4.45 -1.19
N ASP A 170 25.13 3.72 -1.79
CA ASP A 170 24.84 2.40 -2.32
C ASP A 170 24.14 1.52 -1.29
N TYR A 171 23.17 0.77 -1.76
CA TYR A 171 22.38 -0.15 -0.96
C TYR A 171 22.78 -1.60 -1.22
N GLY A 172 22.69 -2.44 -0.20
CA GLY A 172 23.02 -3.87 -0.30
C GLY A 172 22.05 -4.64 -1.17
N ASP A 173 22.48 -5.79 -1.68
CA ASP A 173 21.70 -6.64 -2.59
C ASP A 173 20.34 -7.10 -2.03
N ASP A 174 20.22 -7.24 -0.72
CA ASP A 174 19.00 -7.67 -0.03
C ASP A 174 18.22 -6.49 0.58
N SER A 175 18.55 -5.24 0.24
CA SER A 175 17.90 -4.08 0.80
C SER A 175 16.53 -3.80 0.16
N PHE A 176 15.70 -3.06 0.86
CA PHE A 176 14.44 -2.55 0.34
C PHE A 176 14.64 -1.74 -0.95
N ALA A 177 15.67 -0.91 -1.02
CA ALA A 177 16.01 -0.12 -2.20
C ALA A 177 16.29 -0.98 -3.44
N LYS A 178 16.94 -2.13 -3.28
CA LYS A 178 17.27 -3.03 -4.40
C LYS A 178 16.01 -3.50 -5.15
N THR A 179 14.91 -3.71 -4.47
CA THR A 179 13.64 -4.15 -5.09
C THR A 179 13.00 -3.07 -5.96
N HIS A 180 13.46 -1.83 -5.84
CA HIS A 180 12.93 -0.66 -6.56
C HIS A 180 13.91 -0.08 -7.59
N ALA A 181 15.11 -0.63 -7.73
CA ALA A 181 16.18 -0.08 -8.58
C ALA A 181 15.75 0.27 -10.01
N ASP A 182 14.83 -0.50 -10.59
CA ASP A 182 14.32 -0.30 -11.96
C ASP A 182 12.99 0.48 -12.01
N ASP A 183 12.48 0.98 -10.88
CA ASP A 183 11.17 1.65 -10.81
C ASP A 183 11.35 3.17 -10.71
N GLU A 184 11.18 3.85 -11.83
CA GLU A 184 11.30 5.31 -11.93
C GLU A 184 9.96 6.06 -11.69
N SER A 185 8.88 5.35 -11.36
CA SER A 185 7.59 5.99 -11.13
C SER A 185 7.48 6.62 -9.74
N GLU A 186 7.02 7.87 -9.68
CA GLU A 186 6.73 8.51 -8.40
C GLU A 186 5.54 7.87 -7.70
N LYS A 187 5.70 7.57 -6.41
CA LYS A 187 4.66 7.02 -5.53
C LYS A 187 4.41 7.94 -4.34
N TRP A 188 3.22 7.87 -3.80
CA TRP A 188 2.89 8.54 -2.55
C TRP A 188 3.27 7.72 -1.34
N TYR A 189 3.94 8.36 -0.40
CA TYR A 189 4.32 7.82 0.91
C TYR A 189 3.80 8.72 2.01
N TYR A 190 3.63 8.15 3.19
CA TYR A 190 3.31 8.89 4.40
C TYR A 190 4.31 8.55 5.51
N ALA A 191 4.98 9.56 6.04
CA ALA A 191 5.85 9.40 7.20
C ALA A 191 5.16 9.88 8.48
N ASP A 192 5.37 9.16 9.57
CA ASP A 192 4.92 9.55 10.90
C ASP A 192 5.83 10.59 11.58
N GLY A 193 5.66 10.83 12.89
CA GLY A 193 6.46 11.79 13.66
C GLY A 193 7.94 11.44 13.79
N ASP A 194 8.25 10.16 13.68
CA ASP A 194 9.61 9.61 13.77
C ASP A 194 10.22 9.32 12.41
N GLY A 195 9.50 9.69 11.34
CA GLY A 195 9.93 9.51 9.96
C GLY A 195 9.73 8.08 9.45
N GLU A 196 9.09 7.22 10.26
CA GLU A 196 8.76 5.86 9.85
C GLU A 196 7.66 5.88 8.78
N LEU A 197 7.82 5.09 7.73
CA LEU A 197 6.84 4.98 6.67
C LEU A 197 5.63 4.18 7.14
N ALA A 198 4.43 4.65 6.81
CA ALA A 198 3.24 3.82 6.87
C ALA A 198 3.38 2.66 5.88
N SER A 199 3.17 1.43 6.36
CA SER A 199 3.28 0.20 5.56
C SER A 199 2.43 -0.91 6.18
N ALA A 200 1.98 -1.85 5.36
CA ALA A 200 1.18 -3.00 5.79
C ALA A 200 -0.10 -2.62 6.59
N GLU A 201 -0.67 -1.45 6.38
CA GLU A 201 -1.79 -0.97 7.21
C GLU A 201 -2.82 -0.15 6.43
N ILE A 202 -4.06 -0.16 6.93
CA ILE A 202 -5.09 0.81 6.57
C ILE A 202 -5.08 1.90 7.65
N LYS A 203 -4.50 3.05 7.34
CA LYS A 203 -4.24 4.12 8.28
C LYS A 203 -5.21 5.29 8.16
N LYS A 204 -5.72 5.76 9.31
CA LYS A 204 -6.53 6.98 9.36
C LYS A 204 -5.65 8.23 9.42
N ILE A 205 -5.71 9.06 8.39
CA ILE A 205 -4.97 10.31 8.27
C ILE A 205 -5.95 11.46 8.05
N LYS A 206 -5.98 12.42 8.96
CA LYS A 206 -6.88 13.60 8.91
C LYS A 206 -8.35 13.24 8.63
N GLY A 207 -8.83 12.14 9.22
CA GLY A 207 -10.22 11.70 9.13
C GLY A 207 -10.57 10.79 7.94
N LYS A 208 -9.69 10.64 6.97
CA LYS A 208 -9.80 9.71 5.83
C LYS A 208 -8.93 8.48 6.06
N TYR A 209 -9.25 7.37 5.41
CA TYR A 209 -8.48 6.13 5.48
C TYR A 209 -7.71 5.93 4.18
N TYR A 210 -6.48 5.40 4.29
CA TYR A 210 -5.58 5.10 3.18
C TYR A 210 -4.93 3.75 3.42
N GLY A 211 -4.73 2.98 2.37
CA GLY A 211 -4.00 1.72 2.43
C GLY A 211 -2.56 1.91 2.00
N PHE A 212 -1.67 1.13 2.60
CA PHE A 212 -0.24 1.14 2.27
C PHE A 212 0.26 -0.27 2.04
N TRP A 213 1.06 -0.43 1.00
CA TRP A 213 1.71 -1.69 0.69
C TRP A 213 2.50 -2.25 1.88
N PRO A 214 2.67 -3.58 1.96
CA PRO A 214 3.54 -4.23 2.93
C PRO A 214 4.94 -3.63 2.99
N GLU A 215 5.73 -4.06 3.98
CA GLU A 215 7.04 -3.48 4.30
C GLU A 215 8.13 -3.85 3.31
N ASP A 216 7.91 -4.87 2.47
CA ASP A 216 8.83 -5.41 1.48
C ASP A 216 8.18 -5.50 0.09
N GLY A 217 9.00 -5.75 -0.92
CA GLY A 217 8.57 -5.84 -2.32
C GLY A 217 8.63 -4.52 -3.09
N LYS A 218 8.36 -4.59 -4.39
CA LYS A 218 8.57 -3.46 -5.33
C LYS A 218 7.76 -2.20 -5.04
N LYS A 219 6.65 -2.32 -4.32
CA LYS A 219 5.77 -1.19 -3.95
C LYS A 219 5.76 -0.93 -2.44
N ALA A 220 6.74 -1.47 -1.71
CA ALA A 220 6.79 -1.39 -0.24
C ALA A 220 6.54 0.04 0.29
N GLY A 221 5.61 0.18 1.23
CA GLY A 221 5.24 1.45 1.84
C GLY A 221 4.52 2.46 0.93
N ALA A 222 4.32 2.16 -0.35
CA ALA A 222 3.57 3.04 -1.25
C ALA A 222 2.07 3.02 -0.92
N MET A 223 1.39 4.15 -1.16
CA MET A 223 -0.07 4.25 -1.01
C MET A 223 -0.78 3.40 -2.07
N LEU A 224 -1.78 2.63 -1.65
CA LEU A 224 -2.69 1.91 -2.53
C LEU A 224 -3.65 2.86 -3.25
N THR A 225 -3.98 2.53 -4.49
CA THR A 225 -4.96 3.24 -5.32
C THR A 225 -5.83 2.29 -6.11
N GLY A 226 -6.95 2.77 -6.66
CA GLY A 226 -7.83 1.96 -7.48
C GLY A 226 -8.65 0.94 -6.70
N LEU A 227 -9.18 -0.01 -7.43
CA LEU A 227 -9.83 -1.21 -6.89
C LEU A 227 -8.75 -2.21 -6.52
N CYS A 228 -8.74 -2.66 -5.27
CA CYS A 228 -7.70 -3.52 -4.73
C CYS A 228 -8.30 -4.80 -4.14
N ALA A 229 -7.65 -5.93 -4.40
CA ALA A 229 -7.91 -7.21 -3.74
C ALA A 229 -6.88 -7.40 -2.63
N LEU A 230 -7.33 -7.43 -1.37
CA LEU A 230 -6.47 -7.48 -0.20
C LEU A 230 -6.78 -8.66 0.70
N ARG A 231 -5.75 -9.25 1.30
CA ARG A 231 -5.84 -10.10 2.50
C ARG A 231 -5.53 -9.24 3.72
N VAL A 232 -6.48 -9.12 4.64
CA VAL A 232 -6.38 -8.24 5.80
C VAL A 232 -6.74 -8.95 7.10
N GLN A 233 -6.16 -8.47 8.21
CA GLN A 233 -6.55 -8.82 9.57
C GLN A 233 -6.74 -7.53 10.37
N GLY A 234 -7.97 -7.18 10.69
CA GLY A 234 -8.26 -5.84 11.23
C GLY A 234 -7.89 -4.74 10.23
N ASP A 235 -7.03 -3.82 10.65
CA ASP A 235 -6.48 -2.75 9.81
C ASP A 235 -5.09 -3.12 9.19
N GLU A 236 -4.56 -4.31 9.50
CA GLU A 236 -3.31 -4.81 8.95
C GLU A 236 -3.53 -5.42 7.56
N ILE A 237 -2.70 -5.05 6.60
CA ILE A 237 -2.67 -5.61 5.25
C ILE A 237 -1.60 -6.70 5.21
N LEU A 238 -2.04 -7.97 5.25
CA LEU A 238 -1.14 -9.13 5.21
C LEU A 238 -0.60 -9.39 3.80
N LYS A 239 -1.42 -9.09 2.77
CA LYS A 239 -1.03 -9.25 1.37
C LYS A 239 -1.87 -8.34 0.49
N VAL A 240 -1.24 -7.72 -0.49
CA VAL A 240 -1.89 -7.13 -1.65
C VAL A 240 -1.92 -8.21 -2.74
N ILE A 241 -3.10 -8.69 -3.09
CA ILE A 241 -3.30 -9.69 -4.13
C ILE A 241 -3.25 -9.01 -5.49
N ALA A 242 -4.00 -7.91 -5.63
CA ALA A 242 -3.94 -7.01 -6.77
C ALA A 242 -4.24 -5.56 -6.32
N ASP A 243 -3.70 -4.57 -7.01
CA ASP A 243 -3.99 -3.14 -6.85
C ASP A 243 -4.29 -2.52 -8.22
N ASP A 244 -5.08 -1.44 -8.21
CA ASP A 244 -5.48 -0.70 -9.40
C ASP A 244 -6.04 -1.60 -10.52
N MET A 245 -6.93 -2.53 -10.09
CA MET A 245 -7.48 -3.59 -10.93
C MET A 245 -8.27 -3.01 -12.10
N ASP A 246 -8.09 -3.60 -13.25
CA ASP A 246 -8.90 -3.40 -14.44
C ASP A 246 -10.12 -4.34 -14.52
N ALA A 247 -10.81 -4.42 -15.65
CA ALA A 247 -11.97 -5.27 -15.83
C ALA A 247 -11.61 -6.75 -15.91
N ASP A 248 -10.48 -7.08 -16.54
CA ASP A 248 -10.00 -8.46 -16.66
C ASP A 248 -9.57 -9.00 -15.29
N ASP A 249 -8.87 -8.19 -14.50
CA ASP A 249 -8.53 -8.52 -13.11
C ASP A 249 -9.77 -8.75 -12.24
N LEU A 250 -10.82 -7.94 -12.45
CA LEU A 250 -12.08 -8.10 -11.72
C LEU A 250 -12.78 -9.41 -12.09
N ASP A 251 -12.82 -9.79 -13.36
CA ASP A 251 -13.43 -11.04 -13.82
C ASP A 251 -12.65 -12.23 -13.26
N ASP A 252 -11.32 -12.25 -13.38
CA ASP A 252 -10.47 -13.28 -12.78
C ASP A 252 -10.69 -13.41 -11.26
N CYS A 253 -10.84 -12.29 -10.58
CA CYS A 253 -11.12 -12.24 -9.13
C CYS A 253 -12.50 -12.86 -8.81
N MET A 254 -13.53 -12.55 -9.58
CA MET A 254 -14.88 -13.09 -9.36
C MET A 254 -14.94 -14.60 -9.67
N ASP A 255 -14.23 -15.05 -10.69
CA ASP A 255 -14.13 -16.45 -11.10
C ASP A 255 -13.14 -17.26 -10.27
N ARG A 256 -12.34 -16.60 -9.42
CA ARG A 256 -11.29 -17.21 -8.58
C ARG A 256 -10.26 -17.99 -9.38
N VAL A 257 -9.81 -17.41 -10.47
CA VAL A 257 -8.80 -18.01 -11.35
C VAL A 257 -7.50 -17.23 -11.34
N ASN A 258 -6.44 -17.80 -11.86
CA ASN A 258 -5.11 -17.19 -11.92
C ASN A 258 -4.61 -16.76 -10.52
N ASP A 259 -4.20 -15.51 -10.36
CA ASP A 259 -3.66 -14.97 -9.09
C ASP A 259 -4.73 -14.89 -7.98
N PHE A 260 -6.00 -15.07 -8.33
CA PHE A 260 -7.16 -15.03 -7.42
C PHE A 260 -7.68 -16.41 -7.01
N GLU A 261 -6.96 -17.50 -7.35
CA GLU A 261 -7.35 -18.84 -6.94
C GLU A 261 -7.50 -18.92 -5.42
N GLY A 262 -8.68 -19.33 -4.94
CA GLY A 262 -9.03 -19.35 -3.52
C GLY A 262 -9.38 -17.99 -2.91
N PHE A 263 -9.51 -16.92 -3.70
CA PHE A 263 -9.89 -15.60 -3.19
C PHE A 263 -11.24 -15.65 -2.45
N GLY A 264 -11.26 -15.02 -1.26
CA GLY A 264 -12.41 -15.03 -0.36
C GLY A 264 -12.45 -16.24 0.59
N GLU A 265 -11.55 -17.22 0.45
CA GLU A 265 -11.38 -18.31 1.40
C GLU A 265 -10.55 -17.82 2.60
N THR A 266 -11.13 -17.83 3.80
CA THR A 266 -10.48 -17.24 4.97
C THR A 266 -10.56 -18.15 6.19
N GLU A 267 -9.54 -18.06 7.07
CA GLU A 267 -9.53 -18.73 8.36
C GLU A 267 -9.46 -17.69 9.50
N GLY A 268 -10.31 -17.84 10.49
CA GLY A 268 -10.31 -16.98 11.69
C GLY A 268 -10.70 -15.53 11.36
N ASP A 269 -9.87 -14.57 11.81
CA ASP A 269 -10.11 -13.14 11.64
C ASP A 269 -9.48 -12.57 10.35
N VAL A 270 -8.86 -13.42 9.55
CA VAL A 270 -8.27 -13.04 8.25
C VAL A 270 -9.37 -13.02 7.20
N VAL A 271 -9.39 -11.97 6.38
CA VAL A 271 -10.40 -11.79 5.32
C VAL A 271 -9.73 -11.40 4.03
N GLU A 272 -10.15 -12.04 2.92
CA GLU A 272 -9.83 -11.61 1.56
C GLU A 272 -11.06 -10.96 0.94
N THR A 273 -10.94 -9.72 0.52
CA THR A 273 -12.03 -8.96 -0.09
C THR A 273 -11.52 -7.77 -0.88
N LEU A 274 -12.42 -7.13 -1.63
CA LEU A 274 -12.12 -5.92 -2.37
C LEU A 274 -12.20 -4.68 -1.48
N PHE A 275 -11.35 -3.70 -1.80
CA PHE A 275 -11.36 -2.34 -1.29
C PHE A 275 -11.25 -1.36 -2.47
N TYR A 276 -11.74 -0.15 -2.29
CA TYR A 276 -11.56 0.89 -3.30
C TYR A 276 -10.94 2.14 -2.70
N PHE A 277 -9.75 2.51 -3.19
CA PHE A 277 -8.97 3.67 -2.75
C PHE A 277 -9.03 4.84 -3.73
N GLY A 278 -10.16 4.99 -4.43
CA GLY A 278 -10.33 6.01 -5.44
C GLY A 278 -9.62 5.66 -6.75
N ASN A 279 -9.63 6.58 -7.70
CA ASN A 279 -9.10 6.35 -9.05
C ASN A 279 -7.92 7.26 -9.42
N ASP A 280 -7.42 8.06 -8.48
CA ASP A 280 -6.37 9.02 -8.74
C ASP A 280 -5.51 9.22 -7.49
N ALA A 281 -4.27 8.78 -7.56
CA ALA A 281 -3.32 8.86 -6.45
C ALA A 281 -3.08 10.30 -5.97
N ASP A 282 -3.15 11.28 -6.87
CA ASP A 282 -2.83 12.67 -6.55
C ASP A 282 -4.02 13.41 -5.90
N THR A 283 -5.24 13.08 -6.31
CA THR A 283 -6.44 13.84 -5.91
C THR A 283 -7.44 13.02 -5.11
N ASP A 284 -7.45 11.70 -5.22
CA ASP A 284 -8.50 10.83 -4.66
C ASP A 284 -7.99 9.43 -4.26
N GLY A 285 -6.94 9.33 -3.46
CA GLY A 285 -6.41 8.06 -2.93
C GLY A 285 -7.08 7.58 -1.62
N ALA A 286 -8.14 8.23 -1.15
CA ALA A 286 -8.80 7.83 0.09
C ALA A 286 -9.77 6.67 -0.12
N MET A 287 -9.77 5.72 0.84
CA MET A 287 -10.69 4.58 0.88
C MET A 287 -12.16 5.01 0.79
N LYS A 288 -12.92 4.39 -0.07
CA LYS A 288 -14.36 4.62 -0.25
C LYS A 288 -15.19 3.65 0.59
N THR A 289 -16.39 4.08 0.94
CA THR A 289 -17.37 3.28 1.69
C THR A 289 -18.77 3.54 1.15
N GLY A 290 -19.68 2.59 1.33
CA GLY A 290 -21.05 2.68 0.82
C GLY A 290 -21.12 2.28 -0.65
N SER A 291 -22.18 2.73 -1.33
CA SER A 291 -22.39 2.44 -2.75
C SER A 291 -21.48 3.31 -3.60
N VAL A 292 -20.73 2.68 -4.51
CA VAL A 292 -19.80 3.35 -5.41
C VAL A 292 -19.97 2.75 -6.82
N THR A 293 -19.91 3.60 -7.84
CA THR A 293 -19.79 3.16 -9.23
C THR A 293 -18.35 3.36 -9.66
N ILE A 294 -17.73 2.32 -10.18
CA ILE A 294 -16.34 2.33 -10.66
C ILE A 294 -16.38 2.05 -12.16
N ASN A 295 -15.65 2.83 -12.95
CA ASN A 295 -15.44 2.58 -14.36
C ASN A 295 -14.12 1.83 -14.54
N LEU A 296 -14.21 0.64 -15.14
CA LEU A 296 -13.06 -0.17 -15.52
C LEU A 296 -13.16 -0.39 -17.04
N ASP A 297 -12.15 -0.03 -17.79
CA ASP A 297 -12.04 -0.18 -19.24
C ASP A 297 -13.22 0.36 -20.07
N GLY A 298 -13.94 1.33 -19.52
CA GLY A 298 -15.10 1.95 -20.14
C GLY A 298 -16.45 1.43 -19.68
N ASP A 299 -16.48 0.31 -18.95
CA ASP A 299 -17.69 -0.25 -18.36
C ASP A 299 -17.91 0.20 -16.92
N SER A 300 -19.18 0.29 -16.52
CA SER A 300 -19.58 0.75 -15.18
C SER A 300 -19.99 -0.42 -14.29
N TYR A 301 -19.26 -0.57 -13.21
CA TYR A 301 -19.53 -1.57 -12.16
C TYR A 301 -20.04 -0.89 -10.90
N ASN A 302 -21.03 -1.52 -10.25
CA ASN A 302 -21.61 -1.00 -9.01
C ASN A 302 -21.13 -1.83 -7.83
N PHE A 303 -20.56 -1.15 -6.85
CA PHE A 303 -20.05 -1.77 -5.65
C PHE A 303 -20.73 -1.27 -4.39
N GLN A 304 -20.70 -2.09 -3.35
CA GLN A 304 -21.08 -1.74 -1.99
C GLN A 304 -19.94 -2.09 -1.05
N PHE A 305 -19.41 -1.06 -0.38
CA PHE A 305 -18.35 -1.21 0.63
C PHE A 305 -18.88 -0.89 2.02
N SER A 306 -18.48 -1.68 3.02
CA SER A 306 -18.94 -1.50 4.39
C SER A 306 -18.62 -0.12 4.96
N LYS A 307 -19.61 0.52 5.56
CA LYS A 307 -19.48 1.82 6.24
C LYS A 307 -19.06 1.69 7.69
N ALA A 308 -19.37 0.56 8.30
CA ALA A 308 -19.14 0.31 9.71
C ALA A 308 -17.75 -0.30 9.94
N GLY A 309 -17.14 0.08 11.07
CA GLY A 309 -16.14 -0.77 11.69
C GLY A 309 -16.87 -1.89 12.45
N GLY A 310 -16.24 -2.99 12.73
CA GLY A 310 -16.82 -4.13 13.42
C GLY A 310 -16.43 -5.43 12.72
N ALA A 311 -17.25 -6.48 12.86
CA ALA A 311 -16.97 -7.80 12.27
C ALA A 311 -16.70 -7.75 10.76
N GLU A 312 -17.42 -6.86 10.04
CA GLU A 312 -17.22 -6.68 8.60
C GLU A 312 -15.98 -5.84 8.24
N GLY A 313 -15.52 -4.98 9.14
CA GLY A 313 -14.44 -4.04 8.85
C GLY A 313 -14.83 -2.94 7.85
N LYS A 314 -14.34 -1.75 8.10
CA LYS A 314 -14.65 -0.57 7.28
C LYS A 314 -13.96 -0.62 5.93
N GLY A 315 -14.70 -0.33 4.86
CA GLY A 315 -14.19 -0.29 3.49
C GLY A 315 -14.13 -1.64 2.80
N ARG A 316 -14.42 -2.73 3.48
CA ARG A 316 -14.45 -4.08 2.89
C ARG A 316 -15.63 -4.21 1.93
N GLY A 317 -15.43 -4.88 0.80
CA GLY A 317 -16.50 -5.29 -0.07
C GLY A 317 -17.48 -6.22 0.66
N VAL A 318 -18.79 -5.92 0.58
CA VAL A 318 -19.80 -6.75 1.26
C VAL A 318 -20.16 -7.97 0.43
N THR A 319 -20.50 -9.07 1.08
CA THR A 319 -21.04 -10.29 0.45
C THR A 319 -22.38 -10.62 1.08
N GLY A 320 -23.36 -11.09 0.27
CA GLY A 320 -24.67 -11.53 0.73
C GLY A 320 -25.83 -10.74 0.11
N ILE A 321 -27.02 -10.95 0.69
CA ILE A 321 -28.30 -10.41 0.22
C ILE A 321 -28.56 -9.08 0.93
N ASP A 322 -28.80 -8.00 0.17
CA ASP A 322 -29.13 -6.68 0.68
C ASP A 322 -30.63 -6.40 0.51
N ASP A 323 -31.33 -6.30 1.64
CA ASP A 323 -32.75 -5.95 1.74
C ASP A 323 -33.69 -6.76 0.81
N ASN A 324 -33.34 -8.03 0.55
CA ASN A 324 -34.06 -8.88 -0.42
C ASN A 324 -34.25 -8.22 -1.80
N LYS A 325 -33.32 -7.36 -2.19
CA LYS A 325 -33.38 -6.59 -3.43
C LYS A 325 -32.17 -6.76 -4.33
N TYR A 326 -30.98 -6.79 -3.74
CA TYR A 326 -29.72 -6.93 -4.45
C TYR A 326 -28.84 -8.01 -3.82
N ILE A 327 -27.92 -8.56 -4.59
CA ILE A 327 -26.93 -9.50 -4.11
C ILE A 327 -25.57 -8.95 -4.45
N TYR A 328 -24.63 -9.04 -3.51
CA TYR A 328 -23.25 -8.60 -3.66
C TYR A 328 -22.28 -9.76 -3.41
N LYS A 329 -21.22 -9.86 -4.23
CA LYS A 329 -20.09 -10.79 -4.06
C LYS A 329 -18.83 -9.95 -3.94
N ASN A 330 -18.16 -9.97 -2.79
CA ASN A 330 -16.96 -9.15 -2.50
C ASN A 330 -17.12 -7.64 -2.81
N GLY A 331 -18.31 -7.12 -2.63
CA GLY A 331 -18.65 -5.74 -2.95
C GLY A 331 -19.31 -5.56 -4.31
N LEU A 332 -19.02 -6.37 -5.31
CA LEU A 332 -19.60 -6.28 -6.64
C LEU A 332 -21.10 -6.65 -6.61
N LYS A 333 -21.93 -5.77 -7.15
CA LYS A 333 -23.35 -6.06 -7.33
C LYS A 333 -23.57 -7.05 -8.47
N MET A 334 -24.13 -8.21 -8.15
CA MET A 334 -24.48 -9.23 -9.13
C MET A 334 -25.56 -8.70 -10.07
N LYS A 335 -25.35 -8.84 -11.37
CA LYS A 335 -26.32 -8.44 -12.42
C LYS A 335 -26.11 -9.27 -13.69
N ALA A 336 -27.17 -9.51 -14.45
CA ALA A 336 -27.04 -10.04 -15.79
C ALA A 336 -26.38 -9.03 -16.76
N ASP A 337 -25.67 -9.53 -17.74
CA ASP A 337 -25.11 -8.72 -18.82
C ASP A 337 -26.22 -8.15 -19.73
N SER A 338 -25.84 -7.18 -20.56
CA SER A 338 -26.80 -6.42 -21.38
C SER A 338 -27.49 -7.28 -22.45
N ASP A 339 -26.86 -8.33 -22.90
CA ASP A 339 -27.36 -9.30 -23.90
C ASP A 339 -28.07 -10.50 -23.25
N GLU A 340 -27.88 -10.69 -21.95
CA GLU A 340 -28.60 -11.66 -21.13
C GLU A 340 -29.79 -11.01 -20.44
N LYS A 341 -30.80 -11.79 -20.15
CA LYS A 341 -32.00 -11.32 -19.41
C LYS A 341 -31.85 -11.48 -17.93
N TYR A 342 -31.23 -12.56 -17.52
CA TYR A 342 -31.10 -13.00 -16.14
C TYR A 342 -29.84 -13.81 -15.96
N ILE A 343 -29.25 -13.70 -14.76
CA ILE A 343 -28.30 -14.67 -14.23
C ILE A 343 -28.93 -15.40 -13.05
N VAL A 344 -28.41 -16.59 -12.76
CA VAL A 344 -28.76 -17.36 -11.57
C VAL A 344 -27.69 -17.16 -10.53
N VAL A 345 -28.09 -16.81 -9.32
CA VAL A 345 -27.17 -16.61 -8.19
C VAL A 345 -27.59 -17.47 -7.02
N TYR A 346 -26.70 -18.30 -6.53
CA TYR A 346 -26.84 -18.96 -5.23
C TYR A 346 -26.32 -18.02 -4.14
N ALA A 347 -27.14 -17.74 -3.14
CA ALA A 347 -26.73 -16.84 -2.05
C ALA A 347 -27.33 -17.28 -0.72
N THR A 348 -26.53 -17.21 0.35
CA THR A 348 -26.95 -17.40 1.73
C THR A 348 -26.52 -16.20 2.57
N GLY A 349 -27.31 -15.84 3.57
CA GLY A 349 -27.03 -14.75 4.50
C GLY A 349 -27.26 -13.36 3.94
N ASP A 350 -27.56 -12.43 4.83
CA ASP A 350 -27.66 -11.02 4.50
C ASP A 350 -26.25 -10.39 4.48
N THR A 351 -26.11 -9.25 3.79
CA THR A 351 -24.86 -8.48 3.83
C THR A 351 -24.47 -8.19 5.28
N GLY A 352 -23.26 -8.60 5.65
CA GLY A 352 -22.75 -8.46 7.01
C GLY A 352 -22.89 -9.69 7.89
N ALA A 353 -23.49 -10.74 7.43
CA ALA A 353 -23.45 -12.03 8.11
C ALA A 353 -22.07 -12.68 7.91
N ASN A 354 -21.53 -13.27 8.97
CA ASN A 354 -20.20 -13.93 8.93
C ASN A 354 -20.18 -15.19 8.05
N ASP A 355 -21.34 -15.73 7.75
CA ASP A 355 -21.57 -16.93 6.94
C ASP A 355 -22.25 -16.64 5.59
N ALA A 356 -22.27 -15.37 5.19
CA ALA A 356 -22.80 -14.99 3.88
C ALA A 356 -21.92 -15.56 2.77
N TYR A 357 -22.57 -16.21 1.82
CA TYR A 357 -21.94 -16.83 0.67
C TYR A 357 -22.70 -16.47 -0.61
N VAL A 358 -21.99 -16.19 -1.69
CA VAL A 358 -22.55 -15.84 -2.99
C VAL A 358 -21.75 -16.49 -4.10
N GLU A 359 -22.45 -17.14 -5.02
CA GLU A 359 -21.90 -17.74 -6.21
C GLU A 359 -22.85 -17.53 -7.40
N ASP A 360 -22.32 -17.09 -8.52
CA ASP A 360 -23.03 -17.06 -9.79
C ASP A 360 -22.98 -18.44 -10.44
N LEU A 361 -24.06 -18.80 -11.08
CA LEU A 361 -24.23 -20.11 -11.69
C LEU A 361 -24.67 -19.93 -13.14
N ASP A 362 -24.07 -20.71 -14.02
CA ASP A 362 -24.63 -20.90 -15.35
C ASP A 362 -25.96 -21.66 -15.25
N SER A 363 -26.97 -21.25 -16.04
CA SER A 363 -28.25 -21.94 -16.10
C SER A 363 -28.09 -23.42 -16.49
N SER A 364 -26.97 -23.80 -17.17
CA SER A 364 -26.60 -25.17 -17.44
C SER A 364 -26.37 -26.00 -16.16
N ASP A 365 -25.94 -25.37 -15.06
CA ASP A 365 -25.78 -26.06 -13.78
C ASP A 365 -27.11 -26.47 -13.18
N LEU A 366 -28.14 -25.63 -13.30
CA LEU A 366 -29.48 -25.99 -12.93
C LEU A 366 -30.05 -27.11 -13.82
N ARG A 367 -29.64 -27.17 -15.11
CA ARG A 367 -30.05 -28.26 -16.01
C ARG A 367 -29.49 -29.61 -15.59
N LYS A 368 -28.29 -29.64 -14.98
CA LYS A 368 -27.70 -30.87 -14.43
C LYS A 368 -28.51 -31.43 -13.25
N LEU A 369 -29.26 -30.59 -12.58
CA LEU A 369 -30.15 -30.96 -11.49
C LEU A 369 -31.55 -31.38 -12.02
N ALA A 370 -31.82 -31.16 -13.31
CA ALA A 370 -33.12 -31.45 -13.89
C ALA A 370 -33.31 -32.96 -14.03
N VAL A 371 -34.49 -33.42 -13.60
CA VAL A 371 -34.93 -34.80 -13.74
C VAL A 371 -36.09 -34.89 -14.74
N ASP A 372 -36.23 -36.04 -15.36
CA ASP A 372 -37.33 -36.30 -16.27
C ASP A 372 -38.70 -36.16 -15.52
N ALA A 373 -39.50 -35.18 -15.93
CA ALA A 373 -40.80 -34.87 -15.33
C ALA A 373 -41.97 -35.46 -16.12
N GLY A 374 -41.69 -36.13 -17.28
CA GLY A 374 -42.70 -36.69 -18.14
C GLY A 374 -42.25 -37.99 -18.79
N GLN A 375 -43.20 -38.79 -19.30
CA GLN A 375 -42.94 -40.11 -19.85
C GLN A 375 -42.89 -40.14 -21.38
N ASN A 376 -42.55 -39.09 -22.06
CA ASN A 376 -42.55 -39.02 -23.51
C ASN A 376 -41.14 -38.97 -24.10
N LYS A 377 -40.80 -39.96 -24.92
CA LYS A 377 -39.44 -40.18 -25.43
C LYS A 377 -39.00 -39.20 -26.54
N ASP A 378 -39.91 -38.42 -27.11
CA ASP A 378 -39.65 -37.51 -28.24
C ASP A 378 -39.94 -36.05 -27.89
N GLY A 379 -39.39 -35.55 -26.78
CA GLY A 379 -39.59 -34.20 -26.28
C GLY A 379 -39.95 -34.18 -24.81
N ASP A 380 -39.20 -34.98 -24.07
CA ASP A 380 -39.44 -35.17 -22.64
C ASP A 380 -39.40 -33.84 -21.89
N THR A 381 -40.39 -33.65 -21.06
CA THR A 381 -40.38 -32.51 -20.10
C THR A 381 -39.46 -32.86 -18.96
N VAL A 382 -38.47 -31.99 -18.74
CA VAL A 382 -37.54 -32.10 -17.62
C VAL A 382 -37.69 -30.90 -16.69
N LYS A 383 -37.46 -31.09 -15.41
CA LYS A 383 -37.53 -30.08 -14.40
C LYS A 383 -36.46 -30.25 -13.32
N ALA A 384 -35.92 -29.15 -12.82
CA ALA A 384 -35.24 -29.06 -11.55
C ALA A 384 -36.17 -28.35 -10.56
N VAL A 385 -36.46 -28.99 -9.44
CA VAL A 385 -37.23 -28.40 -8.33
C VAL A 385 -36.23 -28.08 -7.24
N LEU A 386 -36.10 -26.80 -6.90
CA LEU A 386 -34.99 -26.25 -6.10
C LEU A 386 -35.38 -25.92 -4.65
N SER A 387 -36.61 -26.28 -4.24
CA SER A 387 -37.09 -25.98 -2.90
C SER A 387 -38.01 -27.03 -2.34
N ASP A 388 -38.04 -27.17 -1.00
CA ASP A 388 -38.89 -28.10 -0.28
C ASP A 388 -40.12 -27.38 0.31
N LYS A 389 -41.33 -27.78 -0.11
CA LYS A 389 -42.59 -27.26 0.39
C LYS A 389 -43.01 -27.83 1.76
N ALA A 390 -42.29 -28.84 2.29
CA ALA A 390 -42.70 -29.53 3.52
C ALA A 390 -42.81 -28.64 4.75
N ASN A 391 -42.18 -27.47 4.74
CA ASN A 391 -42.14 -26.54 5.86
C ASN A 391 -42.84 -25.19 5.60
N SER A 392 -43.67 -25.06 4.60
CA SER A 392 -44.42 -23.82 4.25
C SER A 392 -43.54 -22.63 3.85
N LYS A 393 -42.28 -22.79 3.62
CA LYS A 393 -41.38 -21.79 3.09
C LYS A 393 -40.63 -22.37 1.89
N TRP A 394 -40.73 -21.69 0.76
CA TRP A 394 -39.88 -21.88 -0.36
C TRP A 394 -38.59 -21.12 -0.08
N ASP A 395 -37.52 -21.81 0.22
CA ASP A 395 -36.19 -21.23 0.48
C ASP A 395 -35.17 -22.08 -0.23
N SER A 396 -34.93 -21.77 -1.51
CA SER A 396 -33.98 -22.52 -2.33
C SER A 396 -32.57 -21.94 -2.29
N ASN A 397 -32.44 -20.70 -1.78
CA ASN A 397 -31.20 -19.90 -1.89
C ASN A 397 -30.75 -19.64 -3.35
N PHE A 398 -31.53 -19.99 -4.35
CA PHE A 398 -31.29 -19.67 -5.74
C PHE A 398 -32.16 -18.48 -6.15
N TYR A 399 -31.52 -17.45 -6.67
CA TYR A 399 -32.14 -16.20 -7.04
C TYR A 399 -31.98 -15.92 -8.52
N LEU A 400 -33.02 -15.40 -9.15
CA LEU A 400 -32.97 -14.89 -10.51
C LEU A 400 -32.69 -13.40 -10.45
N VAL A 401 -31.58 -12.94 -11.03
CA VAL A 401 -31.17 -11.55 -11.00
C VAL A 401 -31.18 -10.98 -12.42
N ASN A 402 -31.75 -9.78 -12.58
CA ASN A 402 -31.90 -9.13 -13.88
C ASN A 402 -30.71 -8.19 -14.22
N THR A 403 -30.75 -7.55 -15.38
CA THR A 403 -29.72 -6.63 -15.88
C THR A 403 -29.54 -5.37 -15.00
N SER A 404 -30.48 -5.01 -14.14
CA SER A 404 -30.32 -3.93 -13.16
C SER A 404 -29.72 -4.40 -11.83
N GLY A 405 -29.48 -5.69 -11.68
CA GLY A 405 -29.04 -6.35 -10.45
C GLY A 405 -30.17 -6.61 -9.45
N ALA A 406 -31.42 -6.37 -9.82
CA ALA A 406 -32.53 -6.61 -8.91
C ALA A 406 -32.94 -8.09 -8.92
N ILE A 407 -33.17 -8.62 -7.70
CA ILE A 407 -33.78 -9.95 -7.52
C ILE A 407 -35.20 -9.92 -8.11
N VAL A 408 -35.46 -10.84 -9.02
CA VAL A 408 -36.78 -11.03 -9.64
C VAL A 408 -37.70 -11.71 -8.64
N LYS A 409 -38.93 -11.18 -8.52
CA LYS A 409 -39.93 -11.70 -7.57
C LYS A 409 -41.21 -12.13 -8.27
N ASN A 410 -41.84 -13.21 -7.77
CA ASN A 410 -43.17 -13.66 -8.20
C ASN A 410 -43.29 -13.75 -9.73
N LYS A 411 -42.38 -14.48 -10.38
CA LYS A 411 -42.32 -14.57 -11.84
C LYS A 411 -42.61 -15.99 -12.32
N THR A 412 -43.68 -16.13 -13.05
CA THR A 412 -44.09 -17.40 -13.68
C THR A 412 -43.50 -17.50 -15.08
N ALA A 413 -42.79 -18.58 -15.39
CA ALA A 413 -42.24 -18.89 -16.69
C ALA A 413 -41.38 -17.76 -17.28
N ALA A 414 -40.41 -17.24 -16.51
CA ALA A 414 -39.37 -16.37 -17.03
C ALA A 414 -38.49 -17.15 -17.98
N LYS A 415 -38.48 -16.77 -19.27
CA LYS A 415 -37.72 -17.46 -20.31
C LYS A 415 -36.23 -17.09 -20.20
N ASP A 416 -35.36 -18.10 -20.15
CA ASP A 416 -33.95 -17.94 -20.47
C ASP A 416 -33.71 -17.92 -21.99
N GLY A 417 -32.45 -17.75 -22.39
CA GLY A 417 -32.07 -17.73 -23.81
C GLY A 417 -32.31 -19.06 -24.57
N ASP A 418 -32.41 -20.20 -23.88
CA ASP A 418 -32.35 -21.57 -24.42
C ASP A 418 -33.67 -22.34 -24.38
N ASP A 419 -34.79 -21.60 -24.42
CA ASP A 419 -36.13 -22.19 -24.34
C ASP A 419 -36.46 -22.97 -23.05
N TRP A 420 -35.73 -22.63 -21.96
CA TRP A 420 -36.08 -23.06 -20.63
C TRP A 420 -36.76 -21.93 -19.85
N TYR A 421 -37.40 -22.22 -18.72
CA TYR A 421 -38.24 -21.32 -17.98
C TYR A 421 -37.98 -21.42 -16.49
N PHE A 422 -37.73 -20.28 -15.85
CA PHE A 422 -37.66 -20.11 -14.39
C PHE A 422 -39.04 -19.84 -13.82
N TYR A 423 -39.35 -20.49 -12.74
CA TYR A 423 -40.49 -20.15 -11.88
C TYR A 423 -39.96 -19.64 -10.56
N VAL A 424 -40.39 -18.42 -10.22
CA VAL A 424 -39.94 -17.70 -9.02
C VAL A 424 -41.18 -17.46 -8.14
N ASP A 425 -41.11 -17.97 -6.91
CA ASP A 425 -42.11 -17.71 -5.87
C ASP A 425 -41.47 -16.83 -4.80
N ASP A 426 -42.13 -15.77 -4.39
CA ASP A 426 -41.56 -14.64 -3.67
C ASP A 426 -40.26 -14.16 -4.33
N LYS A 427 -39.11 -14.60 -3.89
CA LYS A 427 -37.79 -14.23 -4.40
C LYS A 427 -36.96 -15.44 -4.88
N ASP A 428 -37.38 -16.64 -4.54
CA ASP A 428 -36.61 -17.85 -4.76
C ASP A 428 -36.99 -18.53 -6.08
N ILE A 429 -36.00 -19.06 -6.82
CA ILE A 429 -36.24 -19.93 -7.93
C ILE A 429 -36.73 -21.27 -7.37
N VAL A 430 -37.98 -21.62 -7.63
CA VAL A 430 -38.59 -22.82 -7.13
C VAL A 430 -38.56 -23.97 -8.15
N MET A 431 -38.50 -23.65 -9.44
CA MET A 431 -38.43 -24.63 -10.52
C MET A 431 -37.74 -24.05 -11.75
N TYR A 432 -37.01 -24.91 -12.46
CA TYR A 432 -36.41 -24.62 -13.75
C TYR A 432 -36.73 -25.75 -14.72
N THR A 433 -37.35 -25.49 -15.85
CA THR A 433 -37.89 -26.53 -16.75
C THR A 433 -37.91 -26.09 -18.21
N ASN A 434 -37.87 -27.04 -19.14
CA ASN A 434 -38.08 -26.81 -20.57
C ASN A 434 -39.58 -26.75 -20.97
N ASN A 435 -40.52 -26.82 -20.02
CA ASN A 435 -41.95 -26.77 -20.29
C ASN A 435 -42.64 -25.56 -19.68
N LYS A 436 -43.04 -24.61 -20.50
CA LYS A 436 -43.70 -23.35 -20.09
C LYS A 436 -45.01 -23.53 -19.32
N THR A 437 -45.66 -24.67 -19.45
CA THR A 437 -47.00 -24.90 -18.85
C THR A 437 -46.97 -25.75 -17.59
N LEU A 438 -45.83 -26.15 -17.13
CA LEU A 438 -45.62 -27.07 -16.00
C LEU A 438 -45.72 -26.37 -14.61
N LYS A 439 -46.57 -25.36 -14.45
CA LYS A 439 -46.59 -24.57 -13.22
C LYS A 439 -47.25 -25.23 -12.00
N ASP A 440 -47.96 -26.34 -12.21
CA ASP A 440 -48.73 -26.97 -11.12
C ASP A 440 -48.02 -28.14 -10.44
N ASP A 441 -46.83 -28.56 -10.95
CA ASP A 441 -46.06 -29.67 -10.41
C ASP A 441 -44.95 -29.24 -9.42
N ALA A 442 -44.89 -27.98 -9.05
CA ALA A 442 -43.96 -27.49 -8.03
C ALA A 442 -44.27 -28.04 -6.62
N ASP A 443 -45.31 -28.85 -6.48
CA ASP A 443 -45.77 -29.42 -5.21
C ASP A 443 -45.03 -30.71 -4.81
N GLU A 444 -44.26 -31.33 -5.72
CA GLU A 444 -43.43 -32.52 -5.45
C GLU A 444 -41.94 -32.09 -5.30
N GLY A 445 -41.56 -31.73 -4.07
CA GLY A 445 -40.21 -31.32 -3.79
C GLY A 445 -39.17 -32.43 -3.87
N TYR A 446 -38.01 -32.15 -4.46
CA TYR A 446 -36.78 -32.93 -4.26
C TYR A 446 -35.82 -32.06 -3.43
N VAL A 447 -35.33 -32.63 -2.34
CA VAL A 447 -34.27 -32.01 -1.50
C VAL A 447 -32.95 -32.32 -2.20
N MET A 448 -32.11 -31.32 -2.37
CA MET A 448 -30.69 -31.52 -2.65
C MET A 448 -29.99 -31.90 -1.33
N ASP A 449 -29.30 -33.06 -1.33
CA ASP A 449 -28.37 -33.47 -0.26
C ASP A 449 -27.03 -32.73 -0.40
#